data_6a1f2b01095f6132a17ebfdbee17445a
#
_entry.id   6a1f2b01095f6132a17ebfdbee17445a
#
_cell.length_a   1.000
_cell.length_b   1.000
_cell.length_c   1.000
_cell.angle_alpha   90.00
_cell.angle_beta   90.00
_cell.angle_gamma   90.00
#
_symmetry.space_group_name_H-M   'P 1'
#
loop_
_entity.id
_entity.type
_entity.pdbx_description
1 polymer ?
#
loop_
_entity_poly.entity_id
_entity_poly.type
_entity_poly.pdbx_seq_one_letter_code
_entity_poly.pdbx_strand_id
1 'polypeptide(L)'
;AGGRGKLGGVKITKDINEIKKFAQDWLGKKFVNHQTGEEGKPVSAIMIAESTNIKTEFYLGAVIDRSSQSLVVMASPEGGMDIEKVAEESPDKIFKINIKNEQKEEFDINPLVNGLGLSSNQTLEFKKIVDGLVNLFFQKDLSLIEINPLVIDQNDSLKCLDAKIN
;
A
#
# COMPACT_ATOMS: atom_id res chain seq x y z
N ALA A 1 4.05 -9.76 -3.28
CA ALA A 1 4.75 -10.36 -2.14
C ALA A 1 5.62 -9.29 -1.48
N GLY A 2 5.44 -9.03 -0.18
CA GLY A 2 6.26 -8.11 0.59
C GLY A 2 7.74 -8.47 0.55
N GLY A 3 8.63 -7.47 0.73
CA GLY A 3 10.08 -7.72 0.77
C GLY A 3 10.76 -7.98 -0.58
N ARG A 4 10.05 -7.83 -1.71
CA ARG A 4 10.63 -8.05 -3.06
C ARG A 4 11.91 -7.25 -3.29
N GLY A 5 11.93 -5.99 -2.85
CA GLY A 5 13.12 -5.13 -3.01
C GLY A 5 14.35 -5.67 -2.29
N LYS A 6 14.20 -6.15 -1.05
CA LYS A 6 15.29 -6.71 -0.25
C LYS A 6 15.91 -7.98 -0.85
N LEU A 7 15.14 -8.69 -1.68
CA LEU A 7 15.55 -9.93 -2.34
C LEU A 7 15.94 -9.74 -3.82
N GLY A 8 16.18 -8.50 -4.24
CA GLY A 8 16.55 -8.19 -5.61
C GLY A 8 15.43 -8.31 -6.65
N GLY A 9 14.18 -8.47 -6.20
CA GLY A 9 13.00 -8.55 -7.09
C GLY A 9 12.50 -7.18 -7.59
N VAL A 10 13.21 -6.09 -7.28
CA VAL A 10 12.94 -4.73 -7.77
C VAL A 10 14.24 -4.11 -8.26
N LYS A 11 14.22 -3.54 -9.43
CA LYS A 11 15.34 -2.80 -10.03
C LYS A 11 14.88 -1.44 -10.50
N ILE A 12 15.61 -0.40 -10.13
CA ILE A 12 15.41 0.96 -10.64
C ILE A 12 16.57 1.26 -11.58
N THR A 13 16.28 1.64 -12.82
CA THR A 13 17.30 1.95 -13.83
C THR A 13 16.71 2.85 -14.92
N LYS A 14 17.60 3.57 -15.62
CA LYS A 14 17.27 4.33 -16.83
C LYS A 14 17.75 3.62 -18.10
N ASP A 15 18.46 2.50 -17.99
CA ASP A 15 19.00 1.74 -19.10
C ASP A 15 18.10 0.59 -19.50
N ILE A 16 17.61 0.63 -20.74
CA ILE A 16 16.76 -0.42 -21.32
C ILE A 16 17.46 -1.80 -21.36
N ASN A 17 18.77 -1.85 -21.50
CA ASN A 17 19.50 -3.10 -21.53
C ASN A 17 19.56 -3.75 -20.15
N GLU A 18 19.65 -2.94 -19.08
CA GLU A 18 19.53 -3.44 -17.72
C GLU A 18 18.12 -3.96 -17.43
N ILE A 19 17.06 -3.33 -17.96
CA ILE A 19 15.68 -3.83 -17.86
C ILE A 19 15.58 -5.19 -18.53
N LYS A 20 16.09 -5.33 -19.77
CA LYS A 20 16.09 -6.60 -20.50
C LYS A 20 16.83 -7.69 -19.74
N LYS A 21 18.03 -7.37 -19.23
CA LYS A 21 18.83 -8.31 -18.43
C LYS A 21 18.07 -8.74 -17.17
N PHE A 22 17.48 -7.80 -16.43
CA PHE A 22 16.69 -8.10 -15.24
C PHE A 22 15.53 -9.05 -15.57
N ALA A 23 14.82 -8.80 -16.66
CA ALA A 23 13.74 -9.66 -17.09
C ALA A 23 14.23 -11.09 -17.43
N GLN A 24 15.35 -11.22 -18.16
CA GLN A 24 15.98 -12.51 -18.47
C GLN A 24 16.45 -13.24 -17.21
N ASP A 25 16.96 -12.49 -16.23
CA ASP A 25 17.45 -13.06 -14.97
C ASP A 25 16.33 -13.59 -14.08
N TRP A 26 15.10 -13.06 -14.18
CA TRP A 26 13.99 -13.42 -13.31
C TRP A 26 12.90 -14.26 -13.97
N LEU A 27 12.57 -14.07 -15.25
CA LEU A 27 11.53 -14.82 -15.92
C LEU A 27 11.82 -16.33 -15.90
N GLY A 28 10.81 -17.11 -15.52
CA GLY A 28 10.91 -18.58 -15.42
C GLY A 28 11.62 -19.08 -14.16
N LYS A 29 12.23 -18.22 -13.34
CA LYS A 29 12.82 -18.61 -12.06
C LYS A 29 11.77 -18.61 -10.95
N LYS A 30 12.09 -19.26 -9.84
CA LYS A 30 11.26 -19.22 -8.62
C LYS A 30 11.69 -18.09 -7.72
N PHE A 31 10.72 -17.30 -7.28
CA PHE A 31 10.91 -16.29 -6.25
C PHE A 31 10.57 -16.89 -4.90
N VAL A 32 11.55 -16.91 -3.99
CA VAL A 32 11.44 -17.50 -2.65
C VAL A 32 11.49 -16.39 -1.61
N ASN A 33 10.48 -16.29 -0.77
CA ASN A 33 10.44 -15.44 0.42
C ASN A 33 9.49 -16.05 1.48
N HIS A 34 9.33 -15.37 2.62
CA HIS A 34 8.45 -15.84 3.70
C HIS A 34 6.99 -16.03 3.28
N GLN A 35 6.50 -15.31 2.24
CA GLN A 35 5.13 -15.42 1.74
C GLN A 35 4.97 -16.52 0.67
N THR A 36 6.03 -16.87 -0.04
CA THR A 36 6.00 -17.90 -1.08
C THR A 36 6.41 -19.28 -0.58
N GLY A 37 6.92 -19.35 0.65
CA GLY A 37 7.46 -20.59 1.23
C GLY A 37 8.77 -21.04 0.55
N GLU A 38 9.33 -22.13 1.05
CA GLU A 38 10.60 -22.71 0.53
C GLU A 38 10.50 -23.18 -0.92
N GLU A 39 9.32 -23.60 -1.36
CA GLU A 39 9.10 -24.02 -2.74
C GLU A 39 9.13 -22.87 -3.73
N GLY A 40 8.88 -21.65 -3.26
CA GLY A 40 8.82 -20.43 -4.07
C GLY A 40 7.62 -20.37 -5.02
N LYS A 41 7.49 -19.26 -5.72
CA LYS A 41 6.49 -19.08 -6.80
C LYS A 41 7.19 -18.74 -8.10
N PRO A 42 6.76 -19.31 -9.23
CA PRO A 42 7.36 -19.01 -10.52
C PRO A 42 7.10 -17.55 -10.90
N VAL A 43 8.12 -16.89 -11.43
CA VAL A 43 8.01 -15.54 -11.99
C VAL A 43 7.57 -15.67 -13.44
N SER A 44 6.29 -15.46 -13.70
CA SER A 44 5.69 -15.57 -15.03
C SER A 44 5.67 -14.24 -15.79
N ALA A 45 5.80 -13.12 -15.09
CA ALA A 45 5.77 -11.79 -15.68
C ALA A 45 6.63 -10.81 -14.87
N ILE A 46 7.16 -9.81 -15.57
CA ILE A 46 7.85 -8.65 -14.96
C ILE A 46 7.01 -7.41 -15.23
N MET A 47 6.71 -6.66 -14.19
CA MET A 47 6.07 -5.36 -14.31
C MET A 47 7.13 -4.28 -14.55
N ILE A 48 6.96 -3.50 -15.60
CA ILE A 48 7.77 -2.31 -15.89
C ILE A 48 6.88 -1.10 -15.68
N ALA A 49 7.31 -0.20 -14.81
CA ALA A 49 6.57 1.02 -14.50
C ALA A 49 7.52 2.22 -14.52
N GLU A 50 7.00 3.39 -14.82
CA GLU A 50 7.73 4.64 -14.66
C GLU A 50 8.06 4.85 -13.18
N SER A 51 9.30 5.26 -12.90
CA SER A 51 9.73 5.53 -11.53
C SER A 51 9.09 6.82 -11.01
N THR A 52 8.61 6.79 -9.79
CA THR A 52 8.09 7.99 -9.10
C THR A 52 9.18 8.58 -8.22
N ASN A 53 9.40 9.90 -8.34
CA ASN A 53 10.28 10.63 -7.44
C ASN A 53 9.52 10.88 -6.12
N ILE A 54 9.81 10.05 -5.13
CA ILE A 54 9.12 10.05 -3.85
C ILE A 54 9.65 11.18 -2.96
N LYS A 55 8.73 11.95 -2.36
CA LYS A 55 9.01 12.96 -1.34
C LYS A 55 8.70 12.42 0.07
N THR A 56 7.58 11.72 0.22
CA THR A 56 7.14 11.15 1.49
C THR A 56 6.43 9.82 1.23
N GLU A 57 6.61 8.85 2.10
CA GLU A 57 5.94 7.56 2.05
C GLU A 57 4.98 7.39 3.23
N PHE A 58 3.80 6.83 2.98
CA PHE A 58 2.77 6.52 3.96
C PHE A 58 2.32 5.08 3.81
N TYR A 59 1.76 4.55 4.89
CA TYR A 59 0.95 3.35 4.88
C TYR A 59 -0.54 3.72 4.83
N LEU A 60 -1.33 3.00 4.05
CA LEU A 60 -2.79 3.06 4.07
C LEU A 60 -3.33 1.64 3.94
N GLY A 61 -4.20 1.23 4.86
CA GLY A 61 -4.79 -0.10 4.83
C GLY A 61 -6.23 -0.12 5.30
N ALA A 62 -6.93 -1.20 4.96
CA ALA A 62 -8.29 -1.46 5.41
C ALA A 62 -8.50 -2.95 5.69
N VAL A 63 -9.08 -3.26 6.84
CA VAL A 63 -9.37 -4.62 7.31
C VAL A 63 -10.71 -4.67 8.04
N ILE A 64 -11.33 -5.85 8.09
CA ILE A 64 -12.50 -6.08 8.95
C ILE A 64 -12.06 -6.26 10.39
N ASP A 65 -12.57 -5.42 11.27
CA ASP A 65 -12.55 -5.69 12.71
C ASP A 65 -13.81 -6.46 13.10
N ARG A 66 -13.63 -7.72 13.47
CA ARG A 66 -14.74 -8.59 13.85
C ARG A 66 -15.37 -8.20 15.19
N SER A 67 -14.60 -7.56 16.07
CA SER A 67 -15.09 -7.17 17.41
C SER A 67 -16.07 -6.00 17.32
N SER A 68 -15.78 -5.01 16.49
CA SER A 68 -16.65 -3.85 16.25
C SER A 68 -17.59 -4.04 15.05
N GLN A 69 -17.48 -5.17 14.32
CA GLN A 69 -18.23 -5.45 13.09
C GLN A 69 -18.16 -4.28 12.09
N SER A 70 -16.98 -3.71 11.95
CA SER A 70 -16.75 -2.53 11.11
C SER A 70 -15.53 -2.70 10.21
N LEU A 71 -15.50 -1.96 9.12
CA LEU A 71 -14.29 -1.74 8.35
C LEU A 71 -13.40 -0.76 9.11
N VAL A 72 -12.18 -1.16 9.43
CA VAL A 72 -11.16 -0.27 9.99
C VAL A 72 -10.26 0.19 8.85
N VAL A 73 -10.27 1.48 8.57
CA VAL A 73 -9.27 2.12 7.71
C VAL A 73 -8.19 2.71 8.59
N MET A 74 -6.94 2.39 8.29
CA MET A 74 -5.79 2.84 9.06
C MET A 74 -4.73 3.47 8.15
N ALA A 75 -4.05 4.49 8.67
CA ALA A 75 -2.95 5.15 7.99
C ALA A 75 -1.80 5.41 8.96
N SER A 76 -0.57 5.45 8.42
CA SER A 76 0.63 5.77 9.20
C SER A 76 1.64 6.55 8.36
N PRO A 77 2.39 7.50 8.96
CA PRO A 77 3.52 8.15 8.32
C PRO A 77 4.74 7.22 8.12
N GLU A 78 4.71 6.01 8.68
CA GLU A 78 5.75 5.00 8.53
C GLU A 78 5.48 4.12 7.31
N GLY A 79 5.53 4.72 6.10
CA GLY A 79 5.38 4.00 4.85
C GLY A 79 6.59 3.11 4.51
N GLY A 80 6.38 2.10 3.67
CA GLY A 80 7.42 1.15 3.27
C GLY A 80 7.84 0.14 4.34
N MET A 81 7.26 0.21 5.54
CA MET A 81 7.51 -0.71 6.67
C MET A 81 6.34 -1.69 6.84
N ASP A 82 6.61 -2.81 7.53
CA ASP A 82 5.57 -3.74 7.95
C ASP A 82 4.74 -3.08 9.06
N ILE A 83 3.43 -2.97 8.88
CA ILE A 83 2.53 -2.25 9.80
C ILE A 83 2.47 -2.92 11.18
N GLU A 84 2.65 -4.24 11.25
CA GLU A 84 2.69 -5.00 12.49
C GLU A 84 3.85 -4.53 13.37
N LYS A 85 5.01 -4.26 12.76
CA LYS A 85 6.18 -3.72 13.45
C LYS A 85 5.93 -2.30 13.94
N VAL A 86 5.28 -1.46 13.14
CA VAL A 86 4.87 -0.11 13.56
C VAL A 86 3.90 -0.17 14.75
N ALA A 87 2.98 -1.13 14.74
CA ALA A 87 2.03 -1.33 15.84
C ALA A 87 2.69 -1.75 17.15
N GLU A 88 3.80 -2.48 17.09
CA GLU A 88 4.58 -2.89 18.25
C GLU A 88 5.50 -1.76 18.79
N GLU A 89 6.21 -1.07 17.90
CA GLU A 89 7.24 -0.10 18.25
C GLU A 89 6.72 1.33 18.43
N SER A 90 5.67 1.72 17.69
CA SER A 90 5.15 3.10 17.63
C SER A 90 3.65 3.13 17.36
N PRO A 91 2.81 2.53 18.23
CA PRO A 91 1.36 2.43 18.01
C PRO A 91 0.65 3.78 17.90
N ASP A 92 1.22 4.83 18.48
CA ASP A 92 0.77 6.22 18.40
C ASP A 92 0.85 6.81 16.98
N LYS A 93 1.65 6.20 16.09
CA LYS A 93 1.75 6.58 14.69
C LYS A 93 0.73 5.89 13.78
N ILE A 94 -0.18 5.09 14.33
CA ILE A 94 -1.24 4.44 13.56
C ILE A 94 -2.56 5.14 13.85
N PHE A 95 -3.05 5.88 12.86
CA PHE A 95 -4.33 6.57 12.90
C PHE A 95 -5.41 5.68 12.31
N LYS A 96 -6.59 5.63 12.93
CA LYS A 96 -7.67 4.71 12.53
C LYS A 96 -9.02 5.40 12.51
N ILE A 97 -9.87 4.98 11.57
CA ILE A 97 -11.29 5.28 11.56
C ILE A 97 -12.07 3.98 11.39
N ASN A 98 -13.24 3.91 12.01
CA ASN A 98 -14.15 2.77 11.90
C ASN A 98 -15.34 3.16 11.02
N ILE A 99 -15.61 2.36 10.00
CA ILE A 99 -16.69 2.60 9.04
C ILE A 99 -17.65 1.42 9.12
N LYS A 100 -18.87 1.66 9.59
CA LYS A 100 -19.96 0.67 9.55
C LYS A 100 -20.55 0.62 8.14
N ASN A 101 -21.18 -0.49 7.79
CA ASN A 101 -21.76 -0.67 6.46
C ASN A 101 -22.79 0.42 6.11
N GLU A 102 -23.57 0.89 7.09
CA GLU A 102 -24.54 1.97 6.92
C GLU A 102 -23.87 3.34 6.65
N GLN A 103 -22.60 3.48 6.97
CA GLN A 103 -21.80 4.73 6.86
C GLN A 103 -20.80 4.70 5.71
N LYS A 104 -20.85 3.71 4.83
CA LYS A 104 -19.87 3.54 3.75
C LYS A 104 -19.81 4.71 2.75
N GLU A 105 -20.84 5.53 2.68
CA GLU A 105 -20.92 6.70 1.79
C GLU A 105 -20.60 8.00 2.52
N GLU A 106 -20.64 8.01 3.86
CA GLU A 106 -20.40 9.20 4.68
C GLU A 106 -19.61 8.86 5.93
N PHE A 107 -18.33 9.20 5.95
CA PHE A 107 -17.41 8.99 7.06
C PHE A 107 -16.38 10.11 7.16
N ASP A 108 -15.90 10.37 8.38
CA ASP A 108 -14.91 11.42 8.65
C ASP A 108 -13.48 10.87 8.50
N ILE A 109 -12.70 11.44 7.57
CA ILE A 109 -11.29 11.11 7.35
C ILE A 109 -10.31 12.00 8.13
N ASN A 110 -10.79 13.03 8.84
CA ASN A 110 -9.93 13.99 9.52
C ASN A 110 -8.90 13.34 10.47
N PRO A 111 -9.23 12.28 11.23
CA PRO A 111 -8.22 11.60 12.05
C PRO A 111 -7.02 11.11 11.23
N LEU A 112 -7.25 10.58 10.02
CA LEU A 112 -6.17 10.10 9.13
C LEU A 112 -5.40 11.28 8.52
N VAL A 113 -6.12 12.28 8.02
CA VAL A 113 -5.55 13.50 7.40
C VAL A 113 -4.62 14.22 8.36
N ASN A 114 -5.10 14.47 9.59
CA ASN A 114 -4.32 15.15 10.63
C ASN A 114 -3.09 14.32 11.05
N GLY A 115 -3.26 13.01 11.17
CA GLY A 115 -2.19 12.10 11.52
C GLY A 115 -1.08 12.01 10.47
N LEU A 116 -1.43 12.14 9.20
CA LEU A 116 -0.47 12.16 8.10
C LEU A 116 0.07 13.57 7.81
N GLY A 117 -0.50 14.62 8.37
CA GLY A 117 -0.09 16.01 8.15
C GLY A 117 -0.33 16.48 6.71
N LEU A 118 -1.42 16.04 6.07
CA LEU A 118 -1.72 16.36 4.68
C LEU A 118 -2.18 17.82 4.49
N SER A 119 -1.72 18.45 3.42
CA SER A 119 -2.20 19.77 2.98
C SER A 119 -3.64 19.69 2.46
N SER A 120 -4.31 20.83 2.27
CA SER A 120 -5.68 20.89 1.77
C SER A 120 -5.86 20.19 0.41
N ASN A 121 -4.91 20.38 -0.53
CA ASN A 121 -4.97 19.73 -1.84
C ASN A 121 -4.76 18.22 -1.72
N GLN A 122 -3.78 17.79 -0.91
CA GLN A 122 -3.52 16.38 -0.64
C GLN A 122 -4.71 15.71 0.08
N THR A 123 -5.41 16.43 0.95
CA THR A 123 -6.64 15.95 1.60
C THR A 123 -7.73 15.61 0.59
N LEU A 124 -7.91 16.41 -0.45
CA LEU A 124 -8.89 16.13 -1.51
C LEU A 124 -8.54 14.88 -2.32
N GLU A 125 -7.25 14.70 -2.64
CA GLU A 125 -6.76 13.49 -3.32
C GLU A 125 -6.88 12.27 -2.41
N PHE A 126 -6.48 12.40 -1.14
CA PHE A 126 -6.57 11.33 -0.15
C PHE A 126 -8.02 10.87 0.07
N LYS A 127 -8.96 11.81 0.16
CA LYS A 127 -10.39 11.49 0.25
C LYS A 127 -10.84 10.60 -0.91
N LYS A 128 -10.48 10.94 -2.14
CA LYS A 128 -10.82 10.13 -3.33
C LYS A 128 -10.22 8.72 -3.25
N ILE A 129 -8.98 8.61 -2.76
CA ILE A 129 -8.32 7.31 -2.59
C ILE A 129 -9.05 6.48 -1.54
N VAL A 130 -9.37 7.07 -0.37
CA VAL A 130 -10.07 6.35 0.71
C VAL A 130 -11.50 5.99 0.29
N ASP A 131 -12.23 6.88 -0.39
CA ASP A 131 -13.56 6.57 -0.93
C ASP A 131 -13.52 5.40 -1.91
N GLY A 132 -12.54 5.43 -2.83
CA GLY A 132 -12.31 4.33 -3.78
C GLY A 132 -11.97 3.02 -3.10
N LEU A 133 -11.12 3.06 -2.06
CA LEU A 133 -10.74 1.90 -1.26
C LEU A 133 -11.94 1.31 -0.52
N VAL A 134 -12.76 2.14 0.15
CA VAL A 134 -13.96 1.72 0.88
C VAL A 134 -14.97 1.11 -0.08
N ASN A 135 -15.24 1.77 -1.20
CA ASN A 135 -16.14 1.26 -2.23
C ASN A 135 -15.68 -0.09 -2.79
N LEU A 136 -14.40 -0.22 -3.13
CA LEU A 136 -13.83 -1.48 -3.64
C LEU A 136 -13.95 -2.59 -2.60
N PHE A 137 -13.69 -2.27 -1.33
CA PHE A 137 -13.74 -3.22 -0.22
C PHE A 137 -15.12 -3.88 -0.11
N PHE A 138 -16.19 -3.07 -0.08
CA PHE A 138 -17.56 -3.57 0.02
C PHE A 138 -18.05 -4.21 -1.30
N GLN A 139 -17.74 -3.64 -2.46
CA GLN A 139 -18.19 -4.17 -3.75
C GLN A 139 -17.59 -5.53 -4.09
N LYS A 140 -16.39 -5.82 -3.62
CA LYS A 140 -15.66 -7.05 -3.93
C LYS A 140 -15.59 -8.03 -2.75
N ASP A 141 -16.27 -7.72 -1.65
CA ASP A 141 -16.26 -8.54 -0.43
C ASP A 141 -14.83 -8.88 0.03
N LEU A 142 -14.01 -7.85 0.13
CA LEU A 142 -12.60 -8.02 0.44
C LEU A 142 -12.38 -8.24 1.94
N SER A 143 -11.28 -8.87 2.29
CA SER A 143 -10.82 -9.05 3.67
C SER A 143 -9.66 -8.13 4.05
N LEU A 144 -8.94 -7.64 3.04
CA LEU A 144 -7.77 -6.77 3.20
C LEU A 144 -7.57 -5.92 1.95
N ILE A 145 -7.30 -4.64 2.16
CA ILE A 145 -6.59 -3.78 1.20
C ILE A 145 -5.41 -3.15 1.94
N GLU A 146 -4.24 -3.20 1.33
CA GLU A 146 -3.03 -2.56 1.84
C GLU A 146 -2.35 -1.82 0.69
N ILE A 147 -2.14 -0.51 0.86
CA ILE A 147 -1.38 0.34 -0.04
C ILE A 147 -0.10 0.73 0.70
N ASN A 148 1.02 0.14 0.28
CA ASN A 148 2.28 0.31 0.98
C ASN A 148 3.47 0.25 0.00
N PRO A 149 3.99 1.43 -0.40
CA PRO A 149 3.63 2.75 0.11
C PRO A 149 2.53 3.48 -0.69
N LEU A 150 1.76 4.32 -0.01
CA LEU A 150 1.11 5.48 -0.56
C LEU A 150 2.12 6.63 -0.49
N VAL A 151 2.34 7.37 -1.57
CA VAL A 151 3.41 8.38 -1.59
C VAL A 151 2.91 9.77 -1.99
N ILE A 152 3.61 10.80 -1.49
CA ILE A 152 3.59 12.14 -2.08
C ILE A 152 4.80 12.23 -3.02
N ASP A 153 4.56 12.58 -4.27
CA ASP A 153 5.60 12.78 -5.26
C ASP A 153 6.16 14.22 -5.24
N GLN A 154 7.13 14.50 -6.12
CA GLN A 154 7.76 15.84 -6.23
C GLN A 154 6.79 16.93 -6.71
N ASN A 155 5.62 16.57 -7.25
CA ASN A 155 4.57 17.50 -7.65
C ASN A 155 3.52 17.71 -6.54
N ASP A 156 3.81 17.27 -5.31
CA ASP A 156 2.90 17.27 -4.16
C ASP A 156 1.60 16.49 -4.37
N SER A 157 1.56 15.52 -5.31
CA SER A 157 0.42 14.65 -5.61
C SER A 157 0.55 13.30 -4.95
N LEU A 158 -0.59 12.72 -4.54
CA LEU A 158 -0.67 11.38 -3.96
C LEU A 158 -0.70 10.29 -5.04
N LYS A 159 0.09 9.23 -4.84
CA LYS A 159 0.13 8.04 -5.71
C LYS A 159 0.18 6.75 -4.91
N CYS A 160 -0.63 5.77 -5.30
CA CYS A 160 -0.53 4.40 -4.81
C CYS A 160 0.55 3.68 -5.63
N LEU A 161 1.67 3.29 -5.01
CA LEU A 161 2.76 2.63 -5.73
C LEU A 161 2.65 1.11 -5.71
N ASP A 162 2.17 0.53 -4.63
CA ASP A 162 1.91 -0.91 -4.53
C ASP A 162 0.62 -1.14 -3.75
N ALA A 163 -0.11 -2.17 -4.13
CA ALA A 163 -1.34 -2.56 -3.44
C ALA A 163 -1.40 -4.09 -3.27
N LYS A 164 -1.79 -4.52 -2.08
CA LYS A 164 -2.13 -5.90 -1.76
C LYS A 164 -3.62 -5.97 -1.48
N ILE A 165 -4.33 -6.83 -2.19
CA ILE A 165 -5.79 -6.98 -2.11
C ILE A 165 -6.11 -8.46 -1.95
N ASN A 166 -6.93 -8.80 -0.93
CA ASN A 166 -7.39 -10.16 -0.66
C ASN A 166 -8.90 -10.19 -0.53
#